data_b0aedba9e6d48fe97fc16752d984c926
#
_entry.id   b0aedba9e6d48fe97fc16752d984c926
#
_cell.length_a   1.000
_cell.length_b   1.000
_cell.length_c   1.000
_cell.angle_alpha   90.00
_cell.angle_beta   90.00
_cell.angle_gamma   90.00
#
_symmetry.space_group_name_H-M   'P 1'
#
loop_
_entity.id
_entity.type
_entity.pdbx_description
1 polymer ?
#
loop_
_entity_poly.entity_id
_entity_poly.type
_entity_poly.pdbx_seq_one_letter_code
_entity_poly.pdbx_strand_id
1 'polypeptide(L)'
;MGLSPDVLYRAIYDDVSPLCSMVDDFQHVPHPDCTYKQYASSYLLHSVIRKWIPSDTKSADAAALGAFTQANNSCKDWFFEPKWEIDSLVLGEIRRILDDFFHPDSKPLISSYFDLLKSGRPGPGVNVGSLGTSYYTKYLASPLTTTSSYLYEEYRNYSEWIPFLSEAECLRYEKFGPPSVVSGSRASFVPKTMKSSRMICIEPSLNMFYQLGLAAHLERRLGEYFGIHLAKQPNVNHTLAREGSISGKYSTIDLSSASDSISLRLCELIFPKWFFELLLVLRSRTCEIGSQQVPLFMVSTMGNGFTFPLQTIIFSAIVKAVTNIFGDTTWGWSCFGDDIICRKEIYNRLISYLALFNFKVNPDKTFSEGPFRESCGSDWFNGQPVRPVFCRKLDTPYDIMVTLNQLNEWSAYTGIPLRNSVKVLFRSLAPKFRNFVPFDSSYDSGIRVPLALLNKVSYDRNLSFVFKTWERRPSKISVLEGGIRAPDGFSKSLWYNPPGLYCSFLFGELRSLNIMVRHDRKMFRMRLRCSPYWDYIPTGSRINGMRLSWQQWETAVAINLAK
;
A
#
# COMPACT_ATOMS: atom_id res chain seq x y z
N MET A 1 -14.40 -26.16 -4.40
CA MET A 1 -15.27 -25.06 -4.82
C MET A 1 -15.17 -23.97 -3.78
N GLY A 2 -15.06 -22.70 -4.20
CA GLY A 2 -15.06 -21.55 -3.30
C GLY A 2 -16.44 -21.34 -2.66
N LEU A 3 -16.48 -20.57 -1.58
CA LEU A 3 -17.71 -20.17 -0.92
C LEU A 3 -18.25 -18.88 -1.58
N SER A 4 -19.58 -18.82 -1.83
CA SER A 4 -20.21 -17.60 -2.33
C SER A 4 -20.13 -16.46 -1.30
N PRO A 5 -19.85 -15.21 -1.70
CA PRO A 5 -19.90 -14.07 -0.81
C PRO A 5 -21.26 -13.84 -0.18
N ASP A 6 -22.35 -14.19 -0.87
CA ASP A 6 -23.71 -14.06 -0.35
C ASP A 6 -24.00 -14.98 0.84
N VAL A 7 -23.41 -16.18 0.85
CA VAL A 7 -23.52 -17.11 1.98
C VAL A 7 -22.85 -16.53 3.22
N LEU A 8 -21.65 -15.93 3.04
CA LEU A 8 -20.97 -15.25 4.14
C LEU A 8 -21.76 -14.03 4.61
N TYR A 9 -22.26 -13.21 3.68
CA TYR A 9 -23.05 -12.02 3.99
C TYR A 9 -24.30 -12.37 4.83
N ARG A 10 -25.07 -13.38 4.41
CA ARG A 10 -26.25 -13.87 5.16
C ARG A 10 -25.87 -14.34 6.56
N ALA A 11 -24.80 -15.10 6.70
CA ALA A 11 -24.36 -15.59 8.01
C ALA A 11 -23.94 -14.43 8.95
N ILE A 12 -23.29 -13.38 8.40
CA ILE A 12 -22.98 -12.17 9.17
C ILE A 12 -24.25 -11.40 9.51
N TYR A 13 -25.20 -11.28 8.57
CA TYR A 13 -26.50 -10.67 8.83
C TYR A 13 -27.22 -11.38 9.99
N ASP A 14 -27.26 -12.71 10.00
CA ASP A 14 -27.88 -13.49 11.07
C ASP A 14 -27.20 -13.27 12.43
N ASP A 15 -25.88 -13.04 12.43
CA ASP A 15 -25.14 -12.78 13.66
C ASP A 15 -25.36 -11.35 14.22
N VAL A 16 -25.43 -10.34 13.35
CA VAL A 16 -25.37 -8.93 13.77
C VAL A 16 -26.67 -8.15 13.61
N SER A 17 -27.65 -8.65 12.85
CA SER A 17 -28.91 -7.94 12.60
C SER A 17 -29.66 -7.49 13.84
N PRO A 18 -29.65 -8.22 14.99
CA PRO A 18 -30.28 -7.76 16.21
C PRO A 18 -29.64 -6.47 16.78
N LEU A 19 -28.41 -6.17 16.39
CA LEU A 19 -27.67 -4.99 16.80
C LEU A 19 -27.64 -3.89 15.73
N CYS A 20 -28.04 -4.20 14.48
CA CYS A 20 -28.01 -3.24 13.40
C CYS A 20 -29.23 -2.31 13.46
N SER A 21 -28.99 -1.04 13.68
CA SER A 21 -30.02 0.00 13.60
C SER A 21 -30.07 0.71 12.24
N MET A 22 -29.12 0.45 11.31
CA MET A 22 -28.89 1.22 10.10
C MET A 22 -28.40 0.33 8.94
N VAL A 23 -29.20 -0.68 8.55
CA VAL A 23 -28.76 -1.68 7.55
C VAL A 23 -28.80 -1.09 6.13
N ASP A 24 -29.85 -0.33 5.81
CA ASP A 24 -30.10 0.16 4.45
C ASP A 24 -29.50 1.55 4.19
N ASP A 25 -29.35 2.38 5.23
CA ASP A 25 -28.83 3.76 5.16
C ASP A 25 -27.61 3.96 6.07
N PHE A 26 -26.58 3.11 5.95
CA PHE A 26 -25.38 3.25 6.77
C PHE A 26 -24.66 4.59 6.52
N GLN A 27 -24.56 5.39 7.56
CA GLN A 27 -23.83 6.66 7.55
C GLN A 27 -22.73 6.65 8.63
N HIS A 28 -21.57 7.24 8.32
CA HIS A 28 -20.48 7.38 9.29
C HIS A 28 -20.75 8.43 10.37
N VAL A 29 -21.79 9.26 10.21
CA VAL A 29 -22.30 10.17 11.24
C VAL A 29 -23.66 9.64 11.68
N PRO A 30 -23.72 8.69 12.61
CA PRO A 30 -24.98 8.10 13.05
C PRO A 30 -25.74 9.03 14.00
N HIS A 31 -26.98 8.65 14.34
CA HIS A 31 -27.74 9.30 15.40
C HIS A 31 -26.91 9.37 16.71
N PRO A 32 -27.01 10.46 17.48
CA PRO A 32 -26.24 10.65 18.73
C PRO A 32 -26.31 9.48 19.73
N ASP A 33 -27.46 8.79 19.78
CA ASP A 33 -27.69 7.67 20.70
C ASP A 33 -27.14 6.32 20.20
N CYS A 34 -26.48 6.30 19.02
CA CYS A 34 -25.93 5.08 18.47
C CYS A 34 -24.78 4.54 19.33
N THR A 35 -24.95 3.34 19.86
CA THR A 35 -23.93 2.68 20.67
C THR A 35 -22.79 2.16 19.81
N TYR A 36 -21.62 1.96 20.43
CA TYR A 36 -20.46 1.34 19.78
C TYR A 36 -20.79 0.01 19.09
N LYS A 37 -21.53 -0.89 19.75
CA LYS A 37 -21.88 -2.19 19.18
C LYS A 37 -22.83 -2.08 17.99
N GLN A 38 -23.80 -1.20 18.05
CA GLN A 38 -24.70 -0.92 16.92
C GLN A 38 -23.93 -0.39 15.73
N TYR A 39 -23.04 0.58 15.95
CA TYR A 39 -22.21 1.14 14.89
C TYR A 39 -21.28 0.08 14.27
N ALA A 40 -20.53 -0.67 15.10
CA ALA A 40 -19.60 -1.69 14.64
C ALA A 40 -20.31 -2.81 13.86
N SER A 41 -21.50 -3.24 14.29
CA SER A 41 -22.33 -4.24 13.61
C SER A 41 -22.80 -3.77 12.25
N SER A 42 -23.39 -2.57 12.17
CA SER A 42 -23.84 -1.97 10.91
C SER A 42 -22.68 -1.73 9.95
N TYR A 43 -21.54 -1.26 10.47
CA TYR A 43 -20.35 -1.01 9.65
C TYR A 43 -19.71 -2.30 9.12
N LEU A 44 -19.68 -3.38 9.91
CA LEU A 44 -19.24 -4.69 9.43
C LEU A 44 -20.13 -5.20 8.30
N LEU A 45 -21.44 -5.18 8.50
CA LEU A 45 -22.40 -5.67 7.52
C LEU A 45 -22.33 -4.89 6.20
N HIS A 46 -22.28 -3.57 6.27
CA HIS A 46 -22.11 -2.70 5.10
C HIS A 46 -20.79 -2.93 4.35
N SER A 47 -19.73 -3.34 5.06
CA SER A 47 -18.36 -3.32 4.51
C SER A 47 -17.80 -4.68 4.12
N VAL A 48 -18.33 -5.79 4.65
CA VAL A 48 -17.69 -7.11 4.57
C VAL A 48 -17.41 -7.56 3.13
N ILE A 49 -18.31 -7.29 2.19
CA ILE A 49 -18.16 -7.64 0.77
C ILE A 49 -17.75 -6.43 -0.11
N ARG A 50 -17.61 -5.25 0.47
CA ARG A 50 -17.31 -4.01 -0.28
C ARG A 50 -15.99 -4.10 -1.06
N LYS A 51 -15.03 -4.90 -0.59
CA LYS A 51 -13.73 -5.13 -1.26
C LYS A 51 -13.66 -6.47 -1.99
N TRP A 52 -14.80 -7.11 -2.24
CA TRP A 52 -14.85 -8.33 -3.03
C TRP A 52 -14.32 -8.11 -4.45
N ILE A 53 -13.51 -9.05 -4.95
CA ILE A 53 -12.93 -9.00 -6.29
C ILE A 53 -13.60 -10.09 -7.13
N PRO A 54 -14.42 -9.73 -8.12
CA PRO A 54 -15.07 -10.69 -9.02
C PRO A 54 -14.04 -11.29 -9.99
N SER A 55 -14.41 -12.38 -10.65
CA SER A 55 -13.60 -13.01 -11.69
C SER A 55 -13.51 -12.18 -12.98
N ASP A 56 -14.55 -11.41 -13.30
CA ASP A 56 -14.55 -10.44 -14.42
C ASP A 56 -14.44 -9.02 -13.87
N THR A 57 -13.42 -8.28 -14.32
CA THR A 57 -13.09 -6.93 -13.90
C THR A 57 -13.24 -5.89 -15.01
N LYS A 58 -13.69 -6.27 -16.21
CA LYS A 58 -13.72 -5.40 -17.39
C LYS A 58 -14.45 -4.07 -17.16
N SER A 59 -15.60 -4.10 -16.50
CA SER A 59 -16.36 -2.88 -16.17
C SER A 59 -15.61 -1.99 -15.18
N ALA A 60 -14.99 -2.57 -14.16
CA ALA A 60 -14.17 -1.84 -13.18
C ALA A 60 -12.90 -1.26 -13.82
N ASP A 61 -12.29 -1.97 -14.77
CA ASP A 61 -11.11 -1.53 -15.51
C ASP A 61 -11.46 -0.37 -16.46
N ALA A 62 -12.62 -0.44 -17.15
CA ALA A 62 -13.14 0.66 -17.97
C ALA A 62 -13.44 1.91 -17.14
N ALA A 63 -14.05 1.74 -15.97
CA ALA A 63 -14.30 2.85 -15.04
C ALA A 63 -12.99 3.49 -14.54
N ALA A 64 -11.96 2.68 -14.24
CA ALA A 64 -10.64 3.16 -13.83
C ALA A 64 -9.94 3.94 -14.95
N LEU A 65 -10.05 3.48 -16.20
CA LEU A 65 -9.53 4.21 -17.37
C LEU A 65 -10.25 5.56 -17.54
N GLY A 66 -11.58 5.60 -17.40
CA GLY A 66 -12.35 6.83 -17.47
C GLY A 66 -11.92 7.85 -16.40
N ALA A 67 -11.76 7.39 -15.15
CA ALA A 67 -11.29 8.23 -14.05
C ALA A 67 -9.87 8.78 -14.28
N PHE A 68 -8.96 7.94 -14.78
CA PHE A 68 -7.59 8.34 -15.14
C PHE A 68 -7.59 9.40 -16.25
N THR A 69 -8.38 9.18 -17.31
CA THR A 69 -8.50 10.13 -18.43
C THR A 69 -9.05 11.47 -17.97
N GLN A 70 -10.07 11.45 -17.09
CA GLN A 70 -10.64 12.67 -16.51
C GLN A 70 -9.60 13.43 -15.66
N ALA A 71 -8.83 12.72 -14.81
CA ALA A 71 -7.77 13.32 -14.00
C ALA A 71 -6.67 13.93 -14.87
N ASN A 72 -6.25 13.23 -15.92
CA ASN A 72 -5.24 13.72 -16.87
C ASN A 72 -5.72 15.00 -17.62
N ASN A 73 -6.98 15.04 -18.04
CA ASN A 73 -7.57 16.24 -18.67
C ASN A 73 -7.68 17.37 -17.66
N SER A 74 -8.10 17.10 -16.43
CA SER A 74 -8.12 18.11 -15.36
C SER A 74 -6.72 18.71 -15.13
N CYS A 75 -5.67 17.89 -15.13
CA CYS A 75 -4.28 18.37 -15.03
C CYS A 75 -3.85 19.22 -16.23
N LYS A 76 -4.33 18.91 -17.44
CA LYS A 76 -4.09 19.69 -18.66
C LYS A 76 -4.70 21.09 -18.59
N ASP A 77 -5.94 21.16 -18.12
CA ASP A 77 -6.75 22.37 -18.20
C ASP A 77 -6.59 23.26 -16.97
N TRP A 78 -6.05 22.71 -15.87
CA TRP A 78 -5.87 23.46 -14.63
C TRP A 78 -4.79 24.53 -14.76
N PHE A 79 -5.07 25.68 -14.16
CA PHE A 79 -4.10 26.73 -13.84
C PHE A 79 -4.51 27.43 -12.54
N PHE A 80 -3.52 28.09 -11.90
CA PHE A 80 -3.75 28.79 -10.64
C PHE A 80 -4.51 30.09 -10.88
N GLU A 81 -5.73 30.18 -10.36
CA GLU A 81 -6.56 31.39 -10.39
C GLU A 81 -6.84 31.88 -8.98
N PRO A 82 -6.03 32.78 -8.43
CA PRO A 82 -6.30 33.36 -7.13
C PRO A 82 -7.54 34.22 -7.18
N LYS A 83 -8.45 34.01 -6.22
CA LYS A 83 -9.68 34.81 -6.07
C LYS A 83 -9.46 36.01 -5.15
N TRP A 84 -8.51 35.88 -4.24
CA TRP A 84 -8.20 36.85 -3.20
C TRP A 84 -6.68 37.02 -3.07
N GLU A 85 -6.22 38.17 -2.57
CA GLU A 85 -4.79 38.40 -2.29
C GLU A 85 -4.20 37.33 -1.35
N ILE A 86 -4.98 36.88 -0.38
CA ILE A 86 -4.58 35.83 0.57
C ILE A 86 -4.22 34.51 -0.14
N ASP A 87 -4.81 34.21 -1.29
CA ASP A 87 -4.50 33.00 -2.06
C ASP A 87 -3.06 33.05 -2.61
N SER A 88 -2.62 34.25 -3.01
CA SER A 88 -1.25 34.50 -3.44
C SER A 88 -0.26 34.40 -2.26
N LEU A 89 -0.66 34.84 -1.05
CA LEU A 89 0.15 34.68 0.15
C LEU A 89 0.30 33.21 0.53
N VAL A 90 -0.77 32.40 0.46
CA VAL A 90 -0.69 30.95 0.70
C VAL A 90 0.23 30.27 -0.31
N LEU A 91 0.13 30.62 -1.60
CA LEU A 91 1.05 30.11 -2.62
C LEU A 91 2.50 30.53 -2.31
N GLY A 92 2.72 31.79 -1.93
CA GLY A 92 4.04 32.28 -1.52
C GLY A 92 4.63 31.50 -0.36
N GLU A 93 3.83 31.20 0.65
CA GLU A 93 4.25 30.39 1.80
C GLU A 93 4.54 28.94 1.42
N ILE A 94 3.72 28.33 0.54
CA ILE A 94 4.00 26.98 0.01
C ILE A 94 5.36 26.97 -0.71
N ARG A 95 5.62 27.96 -1.56
CA ARG A 95 6.89 28.08 -2.29
C ARG A 95 8.08 28.25 -1.34
N ARG A 96 7.94 29.08 -0.30
CA ARG A 96 8.96 29.25 0.73
C ARG A 96 9.27 27.95 1.46
N ILE A 97 8.22 27.22 1.90
CA ILE A 97 8.36 25.93 2.59
C ILE A 97 9.07 24.91 1.69
N LEU A 98 8.70 24.86 0.41
CA LEU A 98 9.29 23.93 -0.55
C LEU A 98 10.72 24.34 -0.93
N ASP A 99 11.01 25.64 -1.04
CA ASP A 99 12.38 26.10 -1.28
C ASP A 99 13.30 25.70 -0.14
N ASP A 100 12.90 25.93 1.12
CA ASP A 100 13.62 25.46 2.31
C ASP A 100 13.77 23.92 2.35
N PHE A 101 12.75 23.21 1.91
CA PHE A 101 12.78 21.74 1.85
C PHE A 101 13.82 21.25 0.84
N PHE A 102 13.86 21.84 -0.35
CA PHE A 102 14.72 21.40 -1.45
C PHE A 102 16.15 21.99 -1.42
N HIS A 103 16.40 22.96 -0.54
CA HIS A 103 17.73 23.57 -0.36
C HIS A 103 18.25 23.44 1.07
N PRO A 104 18.52 22.19 1.57
CA PRO A 104 19.20 22.04 2.86
C PRO A 104 20.56 22.77 2.82
N ASP A 105 20.84 23.55 3.86
CA ASP A 105 22.07 24.34 3.96
C ASP A 105 22.37 25.22 2.72
N SER A 106 21.29 25.73 2.09
CA SER A 106 21.34 26.55 0.87
C SER A 106 21.94 25.84 -0.35
N LYS A 107 21.92 24.51 -0.38
CA LYS A 107 22.37 23.68 -1.51
C LYS A 107 21.22 22.82 -2.04
N PRO A 108 21.19 22.54 -3.35
CA PRO A 108 20.22 21.62 -3.90
C PRO A 108 20.25 20.25 -3.19
N LEU A 109 19.07 19.69 -2.86
CA LEU A 109 18.94 18.38 -2.21
C LEU A 109 19.58 17.24 -3.01
N ILE A 110 19.58 17.36 -4.33
CA ILE A 110 20.21 16.42 -5.28
C ILE A 110 21.26 17.19 -6.06
N SER A 111 22.50 16.74 -5.99
CA SER A 111 23.63 17.38 -6.67
C SER A 111 24.02 16.68 -7.98
N SER A 112 23.71 15.41 -8.13
CA SER A 112 24.07 14.62 -9.32
C SER A 112 23.16 13.41 -9.54
N TYR A 113 23.16 12.88 -10.75
CA TYR A 113 22.50 11.60 -11.06
C TYR A 113 23.14 10.42 -10.33
N PHE A 114 24.42 10.51 -9.96
CA PHE A 114 25.10 9.51 -9.14
C PHE A 114 24.46 9.35 -7.76
N ASP A 115 23.97 10.44 -7.16
CA ASP A 115 23.28 10.39 -5.87
C ASP A 115 21.99 9.56 -5.98
N LEU A 116 21.26 9.72 -7.10
CA LEU A 116 20.06 8.94 -7.39
C LEU A 116 20.41 7.47 -7.62
N LEU A 117 21.45 7.17 -8.39
CA LEU A 117 21.87 5.81 -8.73
C LEU A 117 22.35 5.04 -7.51
N LYS A 118 23.10 5.66 -6.60
CA LYS A 118 23.51 5.06 -5.32
C LYS A 118 22.33 4.63 -4.46
N SER A 119 21.22 5.37 -4.54
CA SER A 119 19.99 5.11 -3.78
C SER A 119 18.94 4.34 -4.59
N GLY A 120 19.24 4.00 -5.86
CA GLY A 120 18.36 3.29 -6.76
C GLY A 120 17.94 1.92 -6.24
N ARG A 121 16.70 1.53 -6.55
CA ARG A 121 16.12 0.24 -6.12
C ARG A 121 15.33 -0.39 -7.27
N PRO A 122 15.19 -1.74 -7.28
CA PRO A 122 14.46 -2.42 -8.36
C PRO A 122 12.95 -2.19 -8.36
N GLY A 123 12.37 -1.75 -7.23
CA GLY A 123 10.92 -1.69 -7.06
C GLY A 123 10.24 -3.07 -7.00
N PRO A 124 8.99 -3.13 -6.53
CA PRO A 124 8.34 -4.40 -6.22
C PRO A 124 7.68 -5.11 -7.40
N GLY A 125 7.35 -4.40 -8.50
CA GLY A 125 6.62 -4.92 -9.65
C GLY A 125 7.52 -5.28 -10.84
N VAL A 126 6.92 -5.50 -12.00
CA VAL A 126 7.60 -5.59 -13.30
C VAL A 126 7.88 -4.19 -13.85
N ASN A 127 8.84 -4.07 -14.74
CA ASN A 127 9.10 -2.86 -15.54
C ASN A 127 8.82 -3.16 -17.01
N VAL A 128 8.66 -2.14 -17.84
CA VAL A 128 8.57 -2.33 -19.30
C VAL A 128 9.81 -3.07 -19.79
N GLY A 129 9.61 -4.15 -20.53
CA GLY A 129 10.68 -5.00 -21.08
C GLY A 129 11.34 -5.97 -20.09
N SER A 130 11.05 -5.92 -18.80
CA SER A 130 11.69 -6.82 -17.83
C SER A 130 11.12 -8.24 -17.88
N LEU A 131 12.00 -9.24 -17.68
CA LEU A 131 11.64 -10.67 -17.69
C LEU A 131 11.18 -11.18 -16.31
N GLY A 132 11.20 -10.34 -15.28
CA GLY A 132 10.78 -10.73 -13.94
C GLY A 132 10.68 -9.56 -12.96
N THR A 133 10.63 -9.87 -11.66
CA THR A 133 10.33 -8.90 -10.59
C THR A 133 11.49 -8.66 -9.62
N SER A 134 12.57 -9.43 -9.68
CA SER A 134 13.77 -9.25 -8.84
C SER A 134 14.76 -8.29 -9.51
N TYR A 135 15.73 -7.79 -8.76
CA TYR A 135 16.82 -6.96 -9.30
C TYR A 135 17.55 -7.67 -10.45
N TYR A 136 17.92 -8.95 -10.23
CA TYR A 136 18.59 -9.75 -11.24
C TYR A 136 17.79 -9.84 -12.54
N THR A 137 16.51 -10.21 -12.45
CA THR A 137 15.65 -10.43 -13.62
C THR A 137 15.17 -9.14 -14.28
N LYS A 138 15.33 -7.99 -13.65
CA LYS A 138 14.96 -6.68 -14.20
C LYS A 138 16.12 -5.98 -14.89
N TYR A 139 17.30 -6.03 -14.28
CA TYR A 139 18.41 -5.17 -14.68
C TYR A 139 19.61 -5.94 -15.23
N LEU A 140 19.81 -7.18 -14.79
CA LEU A 140 21.04 -7.92 -15.06
C LEU A 140 20.84 -9.14 -15.99
N ALA A 141 19.59 -9.58 -16.16
CA ALA A 141 19.21 -10.67 -17.06
C ALA A 141 17.98 -10.32 -17.93
N SER A 142 17.85 -9.05 -18.31
CA SER A 142 16.77 -8.53 -19.15
C SER A 142 17.28 -7.45 -20.10
N PRO A 143 16.58 -7.21 -21.22
CA PRO A 143 16.73 -5.95 -21.94
C PRO A 143 16.35 -4.78 -21.02
N LEU A 144 17.10 -3.70 -21.07
CA LEU A 144 16.75 -2.47 -20.38
C LEU A 144 15.86 -1.58 -21.25
N THR A 145 15.05 -0.76 -20.59
CA THR A 145 14.21 0.25 -21.23
C THR A 145 14.39 1.59 -20.53
N THR A 146 14.33 2.67 -21.31
CA THR A 146 14.45 4.04 -20.81
C THR A 146 13.65 4.99 -21.68
N THR A 147 13.29 6.16 -21.15
CA THR A 147 12.70 7.24 -21.97
C THR A 147 13.74 8.15 -22.61
N SER A 148 15.04 8.00 -22.26
CA SER A 148 16.12 8.82 -22.75
C SER A 148 17.44 8.06 -22.77
N SER A 149 18.21 8.17 -23.86
CA SER A 149 19.58 7.64 -23.94
C SER A 149 20.50 8.26 -22.89
N TYR A 150 20.27 9.52 -22.53
CA TYR A 150 21.01 10.22 -21.49
C TYR A 150 20.95 9.50 -20.12
N LEU A 151 19.79 9.01 -19.72
CA LEU A 151 19.66 8.23 -18.46
C LEU A 151 20.49 6.93 -18.50
N TYR A 152 20.64 6.32 -19.68
CA TYR A 152 21.49 5.15 -19.80
C TYR A 152 22.99 5.50 -19.78
N GLU A 153 23.38 6.60 -20.41
CA GLU A 153 24.75 7.07 -20.38
C GLU A 153 25.21 7.34 -18.93
N GLU A 154 24.38 8.02 -18.15
CA GLU A 154 24.63 8.25 -16.72
C GLU A 154 24.68 6.95 -15.91
N TYR A 155 23.78 6.00 -16.20
CA TYR A 155 23.80 4.66 -15.57
C TYR A 155 25.09 3.90 -15.93
N ARG A 156 25.53 3.95 -17.18
CA ARG A 156 26.76 3.32 -17.61
C ARG A 156 27.98 3.95 -16.96
N ASN A 157 28.07 5.28 -16.94
CA ASN A 157 29.14 6.01 -16.26
C ASN A 157 29.21 5.62 -14.78
N TYR A 158 28.06 5.53 -14.10
CA TYR A 158 27.99 5.06 -12.73
C TYR A 158 28.46 3.61 -12.58
N SER A 159 28.06 2.72 -13.48
CA SER A 159 28.43 1.31 -13.42
C SER A 159 29.94 1.08 -13.57
N GLU A 160 30.63 1.92 -14.33
CA GLU A 160 32.08 1.87 -14.53
C GLU A 160 32.89 2.09 -13.24
N TRP A 161 32.30 2.78 -12.24
CA TRP A 161 32.91 2.98 -10.93
C TRP A 161 32.81 1.74 -10.03
N ILE A 162 32.05 0.72 -10.42
CA ILE A 162 31.80 -0.48 -9.63
C ILE A 162 32.16 -1.69 -10.49
N PRO A 163 33.37 -2.28 -10.34
CA PRO A 163 33.91 -3.27 -11.28
C PRO A 163 32.98 -4.43 -11.60
N PHE A 164 32.36 -5.04 -10.59
CA PHE A 164 31.43 -6.16 -10.79
C PHE A 164 30.08 -5.74 -11.42
N LEU A 165 29.64 -4.50 -11.25
CA LEU A 165 28.46 -3.96 -11.94
C LEU A 165 28.79 -3.64 -13.39
N SER A 166 29.97 -3.09 -13.66
CA SER A 166 30.50 -2.85 -15.00
C SER A 166 30.57 -4.16 -15.81
N GLU A 167 31.17 -5.19 -15.24
CA GLU A 167 31.25 -6.52 -15.85
C GLU A 167 29.87 -7.13 -16.10
N ALA A 168 28.96 -7.02 -15.12
CA ALA A 168 27.58 -7.50 -15.26
C ALA A 168 26.82 -6.78 -16.37
N GLU A 169 27.02 -5.47 -16.50
CA GLU A 169 26.40 -4.65 -17.56
C GLU A 169 27.00 -4.93 -18.94
N CYS A 170 28.33 -5.13 -19.03
CA CYS A 170 28.96 -5.56 -20.28
C CYS A 170 28.37 -6.87 -20.79
N LEU A 171 28.30 -7.89 -19.96
CA LEU A 171 27.69 -9.18 -20.32
C LEU A 171 26.21 -9.03 -20.67
N ARG A 172 25.44 -8.20 -19.92
CA ARG A 172 24.06 -7.92 -20.26
C ARG A 172 23.94 -7.25 -21.63
N TYR A 173 24.79 -6.26 -21.90
CA TYR A 173 24.82 -5.53 -23.17
C TYR A 173 25.14 -6.45 -24.35
N GLU A 174 26.13 -7.34 -24.22
CA GLU A 174 26.46 -8.35 -25.24
C GLU A 174 25.26 -9.25 -25.56
N LYS A 175 24.47 -9.62 -24.53
CA LYS A 175 23.32 -10.52 -24.68
C LYS A 175 22.08 -9.86 -25.24
N PHE A 176 21.74 -8.65 -24.76
CA PHE A 176 20.46 -8.01 -25.01
C PHE A 176 20.58 -6.71 -25.83
N GLY A 177 21.80 -6.26 -26.09
CA GLY A 177 22.06 -4.99 -26.78
C GLY A 177 21.86 -3.76 -25.89
N PRO A 178 21.87 -2.57 -26.53
CA PRO A 178 21.59 -1.31 -25.85
C PRO A 178 20.15 -1.26 -25.31
N PRO A 179 19.86 -0.38 -24.32
CA PRO A 179 18.49 -0.18 -23.86
C PRO A 179 17.59 0.30 -24.99
N SER A 180 16.37 -0.19 -25.00
CA SER A 180 15.34 0.32 -25.89
C SER A 180 14.84 1.67 -25.38
N VAL A 181 14.93 2.71 -26.18
CA VAL A 181 14.30 3.99 -25.90
C VAL A 181 12.82 3.86 -26.24
N VAL A 182 11.97 4.01 -25.20
CA VAL A 182 10.52 3.87 -25.31
C VAL A 182 9.85 5.23 -25.06
N SER A 183 8.65 5.42 -25.59
CA SER A 183 7.92 6.68 -25.46
C SER A 183 7.49 7.00 -24.03
N GLY A 184 7.29 5.96 -23.19
CA GLY A 184 6.88 6.13 -21.80
C GLY A 184 6.48 4.84 -21.11
N SER A 185 5.57 4.95 -20.17
CA SER A 185 5.02 3.85 -19.38
C SER A 185 3.94 3.06 -20.14
N ARG A 186 3.52 1.93 -19.58
CA ARG A 186 2.44 1.08 -20.11
C ARG A 186 1.36 0.86 -19.07
N ALA A 187 0.09 1.04 -19.44
CA ALA A 187 -1.04 0.84 -18.56
C ALA A 187 -1.25 -0.62 -18.16
N SER A 188 -1.63 -0.82 -16.91
CA SER A 188 -2.10 -2.09 -16.36
C SER A 188 -3.19 -1.83 -15.33
N PHE A 189 -4.13 -2.75 -15.17
CA PHE A 189 -5.22 -2.61 -14.22
C PHE A 189 -5.07 -3.60 -13.08
N VAL A 190 -5.30 -3.11 -11.85
CA VAL A 190 -5.27 -3.93 -10.63
C VAL A 190 -6.63 -3.80 -9.93
N PRO A 191 -7.38 -4.89 -9.80
CA PRO A 191 -8.68 -4.88 -9.13
C PRO A 191 -8.59 -4.42 -7.68
N LYS A 192 -9.49 -3.51 -7.27
CA LYS A 192 -9.57 -2.97 -5.91
C LYS A 192 -10.85 -3.41 -5.19
N THR A 193 -11.97 -3.32 -5.89
CA THR A 193 -13.31 -3.70 -5.39
C THR A 193 -14.13 -4.30 -6.54
N MET A 194 -15.35 -4.72 -6.26
CA MET A 194 -16.30 -5.16 -7.29
C MET A 194 -16.54 -4.11 -8.38
N LYS A 195 -16.53 -2.82 -8.01
CA LYS A 195 -16.90 -1.71 -8.89
C LYS A 195 -15.71 -0.87 -9.37
N SER A 196 -14.51 -1.11 -8.85
CA SER A 196 -13.35 -0.26 -9.15
C SER A 196 -12.05 -1.06 -9.28
N SER A 197 -11.27 -0.70 -10.28
CA SER A 197 -9.86 -1.07 -10.43
C SER A 197 -8.96 0.14 -10.22
N ARG A 198 -7.67 -0.07 -10.10
CA ARG A 198 -6.65 0.97 -10.19
C ARG A 198 -5.92 0.83 -11.50
N MET A 199 -5.79 1.92 -12.24
CA MET A 199 -4.88 1.97 -13.38
C MET A 199 -3.47 2.25 -12.85
N ILE A 200 -2.53 1.36 -13.21
CA ILE A 200 -1.12 1.47 -12.83
C ILE A 200 -0.32 1.66 -14.10
N CYS A 201 0.57 2.64 -14.10
CA CYS A 201 1.51 2.86 -15.19
C CYS A 201 2.82 2.13 -14.89
N ILE A 202 3.12 1.10 -15.65
CA ILE A 202 4.36 0.33 -15.55
C ILE A 202 5.47 1.16 -16.19
N GLU A 203 6.43 1.62 -15.41
CA GLU A 203 7.53 2.47 -15.85
C GLU A 203 8.62 1.67 -16.59
N PRO A 204 9.40 2.33 -17.49
CA PRO A 204 10.63 1.77 -18.03
C PRO A 204 11.64 1.44 -16.94
N SER A 205 12.49 0.45 -17.16
CA SER A 205 13.35 -0.09 -16.09
C SER A 205 14.33 0.94 -15.52
N LEU A 206 15.03 1.69 -16.35
CA LEU A 206 15.97 2.71 -15.87
C LEU A 206 15.25 3.91 -15.23
N ASN A 207 14.15 4.38 -15.83
CA ASN A 207 13.36 5.44 -15.20
C ASN A 207 12.92 5.05 -13.78
N MET A 208 12.42 3.81 -13.59
CA MET A 208 12.02 3.31 -12.26
C MET A 208 13.20 3.31 -11.29
N PHE A 209 14.40 2.92 -11.73
CA PHE A 209 15.58 2.88 -10.87
C PHE A 209 15.96 4.27 -10.34
N TYR A 210 15.99 5.28 -11.23
CA TYR A 210 16.19 6.67 -10.85
C TYR A 210 15.07 7.25 -10.00
N GLN A 211 13.82 6.94 -10.34
CA GLN A 211 12.64 7.38 -9.60
C GLN A 211 12.66 6.89 -8.16
N LEU A 212 13.07 5.64 -7.92
CA LEU A 212 13.22 5.10 -6.58
C LEU A 212 14.45 5.62 -5.85
N GLY A 213 15.50 5.98 -6.58
CA GLY A 213 16.63 6.73 -6.03
C GLY A 213 16.20 8.11 -5.52
N LEU A 214 15.46 8.85 -6.34
CA LEU A 214 14.87 10.13 -5.93
C LEU A 214 13.94 9.95 -4.71
N ALA A 215 13.06 8.93 -4.72
CA ALA A 215 12.17 8.64 -3.61
C ALA A 215 12.93 8.47 -2.29
N ALA A 216 14.06 7.78 -2.29
CA ALA A 216 14.86 7.57 -1.08
C ALA A 216 15.41 8.90 -0.49
N HIS A 217 15.80 9.86 -1.35
CA HIS A 217 16.21 11.19 -0.92
C HIS A 217 15.05 12.01 -0.37
N LEU A 218 13.89 11.97 -1.05
CA LEU A 218 12.68 12.66 -0.61
C LEU A 218 12.16 12.09 0.72
N GLU A 219 12.17 10.76 0.91
CA GLU A 219 11.79 10.11 2.17
C GLU A 219 12.68 10.52 3.34
N ARG A 220 13.99 10.57 3.13
CA ARG A 220 14.94 11.05 4.14
C ARG A 220 14.63 12.50 4.51
N ARG A 221 14.47 13.37 3.51
CA ARG A 221 14.23 14.79 3.72
C ARG A 221 12.87 15.10 4.36
N LEU A 222 11.83 14.29 4.09
CA LEU A 222 10.56 14.32 4.82
C LEU A 222 10.78 14.15 6.34
N GLY A 223 11.63 13.20 6.73
CA GLY A 223 12.00 12.99 8.14
C GLY A 223 12.74 14.16 8.75
N GLU A 224 13.72 14.71 8.03
CA GLU A 224 14.58 15.82 8.50
C GLU A 224 13.81 17.14 8.62
N TYR A 225 12.97 17.48 7.65
CA TYR A 225 12.32 18.79 7.57
C TYR A 225 10.93 18.85 8.20
N PHE A 226 10.08 17.85 7.94
CA PHE A 226 8.70 17.79 8.46
C PHE A 226 8.55 16.86 9.67
N GLY A 227 9.57 16.08 10.04
CA GLY A 227 9.44 15.03 11.06
C GLY A 227 8.59 13.83 10.60
N ILE A 228 8.35 13.70 9.29
CA ILE A 228 7.51 12.65 8.71
C ILE A 228 8.36 11.44 8.32
N HIS A 229 8.30 10.39 9.11
CA HIS A 229 8.94 9.12 8.82
C HIS A 229 7.93 8.15 8.25
N LEU A 230 7.92 7.93 6.92
CA LEU A 230 6.88 7.17 6.21
C LEU A 230 6.61 5.78 6.81
N ALA A 231 7.65 5.08 7.28
CA ALA A 231 7.48 3.76 7.92
C ALA A 231 6.70 3.81 9.26
N LYS A 232 6.71 4.95 9.96
CA LYS A 232 6.06 5.14 11.26
C LYS A 232 4.83 6.03 11.19
N GLN A 233 4.68 6.79 10.12
CA GLN A 233 3.62 7.80 9.96
C GLN A 233 2.20 7.24 10.09
N PRO A 234 1.86 6.02 9.62
CA PRO A 234 0.55 5.44 9.85
C PRO A 234 0.17 5.38 11.33
N ASN A 235 1.14 5.12 12.23
CA ASN A 235 0.86 5.09 13.68
C ASN A 235 0.52 6.50 14.24
N VAL A 236 1.14 7.55 13.71
CA VAL A 236 0.82 8.94 14.07
C VAL A 236 -0.60 9.25 13.62
N ASN A 237 -0.94 8.94 12.36
CA ASN A 237 -2.29 9.12 11.82
C ASN A 237 -3.34 8.34 12.65
N HIS A 238 -3.06 7.08 13.04
CA HIS A 238 -3.96 6.30 13.90
C HIS A 238 -4.22 6.99 15.24
N THR A 239 -3.17 7.55 15.86
CA THR A 239 -3.29 8.24 17.15
C THR A 239 -4.13 9.51 17.03
N LEU A 240 -3.86 10.35 16.01
CA LEU A 240 -4.61 11.59 15.79
C LEU A 240 -6.05 11.33 15.35
N ALA A 241 -6.30 10.30 14.52
CA ALA A 241 -7.65 9.89 14.16
C ALA A 241 -8.44 9.41 15.37
N ARG A 242 -7.81 8.61 16.26
CA ARG A 242 -8.44 8.20 17.53
C ARG A 242 -8.78 9.40 18.39
N GLU A 243 -7.84 10.33 18.60
CA GLU A 243 -8.07 11.55 19.38
C GLU A 243 -9.18 12.40 18.75
N GLY A 244 -9.17 12.56 17.42
CA GLY A 244 -10.22 13.27 16.70
C GLY A 244 -11.60 12.65 16.86
N SER A 245 -11.69 11.32 16.95
CA SER A 245 -12.95 10.62 17.19
C SER A 245 -13.51 10.80 18.63
N ILE A 246 -12.64 11.13 19.59
CA ILE A 246 -13.04 11.40 21.00
C ILE A 246 -13.36 12.89 21.20
N SER A 247 -12.44 13.74 20.77
CA SER A 247 -12.44 15.17 21.12
C SER A 247 -13.09 16.07 20.07
N GLY A 248 -13.26 15.57 18.84
CA GLY A 248 -13.66 16.39 17.69
C GLY A 248 -12.61 17.40 17.21
N LYS A 249 -11.42 17.44 17.84
CA LYS A 249 -10.36 18.43 17.53
C LYS A 249 -9.66 18.21 16.20
N TYR A 250 -9.64 16.98 15.70
CA TYR A 250 -8.97 16.62 14.44
C TYR A 250 -9.96 16.14 13.40
N SER A 251 -9.76 16.59 12.17
CA SER A 251 -10.45 16.14 10.96
C SER A 251 -9.54 15.24 10.16
N THR A 252 -10.09 14.19 9.55
CA THR A 252 -9.38 13.29 8.64
C THR A 252 -9.89 13.52 7.22
N ILE A 253 -8.98 13.63 6.26
CA ILE A 253 -9.26 13.97 4.86
C ILE A 253 -8.63 12.90 3.97
N ASP A 254 -9.41 12.33 3.05
CA ASP A 254 -8.96 11.43 1.97
C ASP A 254 -9.20 12.16 0.63
N LEU A 255 -8.32 11.97 -0.32
CA LEU A 255 -8.41 12.61 -1.62
C LEU A 255 -8.77 11.60 -2.72
N SER A 256 -9.58 12.02 -3.67
CA SER A 256 -9.92 11.21 -4.84
C SER A 256 -8.85 11.35 -5.92
N SER A 257 -8.27 10.22 -6.36
CA SER A 257 -7.23 10.19 -7.42
C SER A 257 -6.04 11.13 -7.16
N ALA A 258 -5.61 11.24 -5.90
CA ALA A 258 -4.59 12.20 -5.46
C ALA A 258 -3.31 12.12 -6.30
N SER A 259 -2.78 10.91 -6.53
CA SER A 259 -1.58 10.68 -7.35
C SER A 259 -1.72 11.16 -8.79
N ASP A 260 -2.92 10.98 -9.36
CA ASP A 260 -3.20 11.29 -10.76
C ASP A 260 -3.67 12.75 -10.95
N SER A 261 -3.75 13.53 -9.85
CA SER A 261 -4.19 14.95 -9.86
C SER A 261 -3.05 15.95 -9.71
N ILE A 262 -1.80 15.49 -9.56
CA ILE A 262 -0.63 16.36 -9.44
C ILE A 262 -0.22 16.85 -10.84
N SER A 263 -0.72 18.04 -11.23
CA SER A 263 -0.47 18.57 -12.56
C SER A 263 0.98 19.05 -12.75
N LEU A 264 1.46 19.01 -14.00
CA LEU A 264 2.77 19.57 -14.34
C LEU A 264 2.81 21.07 -14.05
N ARG A 265 1.73 21.80 -14.33
CA ARG A 265 1.63 23.24 -14.06
C ARG A 265 1.71 23.55 -12.57
N LEU A 266 1.11 22.73 -11.70
CA LEU A 266 1.25 22.87 -10.26
C LEU A 266 2.72 22.68 -9.84
N CYS A 267 3.37 21.63 -10.34
CA CYS A 267 4.76 21.36 -10.01
C CYS A 267 5.70 22.48 -10.48
N GLU A 268 5.50 23.00 -11.68
CA GLU A 268 6.24 24.16 -12.20
C GLU A 268 6.04 25.42 -11.34
N LEU A 269 4.81 25.60 -10.83
CA LEU A 269 4.44 26.76 -10.02
C LEU A 269 5.08 26.73 -8.61
N ILE A 270 5.14 25.54 -7.97
CA ILE A 270 5.49 25.43 -6.54
C ILE A 270 6.92 24.98 -6.28
N PHE A 271 7.55 24.23 -7.19
CA PHE A 271 8.88 23.69 -6.97
C PHE A 271 10.02 24.60 -7.47
N PRO A 272 11.23 24.51 -6.90
CA PRO A 272 12.42 25.11 -7.49
C PRO A 272 12.64 24.59 -8.91
N LYS A 273 13.09 25.46 -9.82
CA LYS A 273 13.25 25.17 -11.25
C LYS A 273 14.07 23.91 -11.51
N TRP A 274 15.21 23.75 -10.84
CA TRP A 274 16.10 22.59 -11.01
C TRP A 274 15.39 21.27 -10.65
N PHE A 275 14.55 21.27 -9.61
CA PHE A 275 13.84 20.07 -9.19
C PHE A 275 12.70 19.72 -10.16
N PHE A 276 11.97 20.72 -10.65
CA PHE A 276 10.96 20.52 -11.69
C PHE A 276 11.58 19.94 -12.97
N GLU A 277 12.71 20.48 -13.42
CA GLU A 277 13.46 19.96 -14.57
C GLU A 277 13.92 18.51 -14.35
N LEU A 278 14.39 18.15 -13.15
CA LEU A 278 14.73 16.78 -12.79
C LEU A 278 13.50 15.85 -12.90
N LEU A 279 12.34 16.27 -12.40
CA LEU A 279 11.10 15.49 -12.53
C LEU A 279 10.73 15.25 -14.00
N LEU A 280 10.90 16.25 -14.89
CA LEU A 280 10.63 16.13 -16.33
C LEU A 280 11.55 15.14 -17.03
N VAL A 281 12.77 14.97 -16.56
CA VAL A 281 13.72 13.97 -17.09
C VAL A 281 13.36 12.56 -16.63
N LEU A 282 13.01 12.42 -15.36
CA LEU A 282 12.80 11.09 -14.75
C LEU A 282 11.42 10.48 -15.02
N ARG A 283 10.39 11.30 -15.32
CA ARG A 283 9.02 10.81 -15.54
C ARG A 283 8.82 10.23 -16.95
N SER A 284 7.84 9.35 -17.10
CA SER A 284 7.27 9.01 -18.42
C SER A 284 6.38 10.16 -18.91
N ARG A 285 6.60 10.61 -20.15
CA ARG A 285 5.81 11.70 -20.77
C ARG A 285 4.52 11.21 -21.39
N THR A 286 4.45 9.93 -21.72
CA THR A 286 3.27 9.27 -22.30
C THR A 286 3.02 7.95 -21.60
N CYS A 287 1.79 7.44 -21.75
CA CYS A 287 1.42 6.08 -21.33
C CYS A 287 0.79 5.32 -22.51
N GLU A 288 1.27 4.12 -22.77
CA GLU A 288 0.67 3.20 -23.72
C GLU A 288 -0.60 2.58 -23.12
N ILE A 289 -1.76 2.85 -23.71
CA ILE A 289 -3.06 2.32 -23.32
C ILE A 289 -3.64 1.57 -24.53
N GLY A 290 -3.64 0.25 -24.48
CA GLY A 290 -3.94 -0.57 -25.66
C GLY A 290 -2.91 -0.34 -26.77
N SER A 291 -3.34 0.24 -27.90
CA SER A 291 -2.47 0.60 -29.03
C SER A 291 -2.17 2.11 -29.13
N GLN A 292 -2.67 2.90 -28.16
CA GLN A 292 -2.54 4.36 -28.21
C GLN A 292 -1.49 4.87 -27.22
N GLN A 293 -0.71 5.88 -27.67
CA GLN A 293 0.19 6.65 -26.82
C GLN A 293 -0.52 7.91 -26.31
N VAL A 294 -0.85 7.93 -25.04
CA VAL A 294 -1.58 9.04 -24.40
C VAL A 294 -0.59 9.97 -23.70
N PRO A 295 -0.54 11.27 -24.04
CA PRO A 295 0.31 12.24 -23.33
C PRO A 295 -0.18 12.46 -21.90
N LEU A 296 0.76 12.56 -20.96
CA LEU A 296 0.48 12.73 -19.53
C LEU A 296 0.73 14.18 -19.11
N PHE A 297 -0.29 14.83 -18.57
CA PHE A 297 -0.26 16.18 -18.02
C PHE A 297 -0.12 16.20 -16.49
N MET A 298 -0.18 15.04 -15.85
CA MET A 298 0.20 14.82 -14.46
C MET A 298 1.71 14.51 -14.36
N VAL A 299 2.37 14.93 -13.30
CA VAL A 299 3.83 14.74 -13.12
C VAL A 299 4.19 13.29 -12.88
N SER A 300 3.34 12.58 -12.18
CA SER A 300 3.50 11.17 -11.82
C SER A 300 2.16 10.46 -11.84
N THR A 301 2.21 9.14 -11.88
CA THR A 301 1.04 8.27 -11.92
C THR A 301 1.15 7.21 -10.83
N MET A 302 0.09 6.48 -10.60
CA MET A 302 0.15 5.27 -9.77
C MET A 302 1.06 4.24 -10.46
N GLY A 303 2.20 3.93 -9.83
CA GLY A 303 3.24 3.04 -10.39
C GLY A 303 4.60 3.72 -10.60
N ASN A 304 4.68 5.04 -10.65
CA ASN A 304 5.94 5.78 -10.66
C ASN A 304 6.60 5.74 -9.27
N GLY A 305 7.93 5.60 -9.24
CA GLY A 305 8.70 5.34 -8.03
C GLY A 305 8.69 6.45 -6.99
N PHE A 306 8.61 7.72 -7.39
CA PHE A 306 8.64 8.86 -6.45
C PHE A 306 7.25 9.43 -6.09
N THR A 307 6.17 8.91 -6.65
CA THR A 307 4.82 9.47 -6.45
C THR A 307 4.45 9.63 -4.98
N PHE A 308 4.67 8.59 -4.18
CA PHE A 308 4.21 8.58 -2.79
C PHE A 308 4.93 9.62 -1.90
N PRO A 309 6.26 9.70 -1.86
CA PRO A 309 6.93 10.75 -1.11
C PRO A 309 6.66 12.14 -1.71
N LEU A 310 6.56 12.30 -3.04
CA LEU A 310 6.27 13.58 -3.67
C LEU A 310 4.91 14.15 -3.26
N GLN A 311 3.85 13.33 -3.34
CA GLN A 311 2.52 13.76 -2.89
C GLN A 311 2.49 14.09 -1.39
N THR A 312 3.21 13.31 -0.56
CA THR A 312 3.32 13.60 0.88
C THR A 312 3.96 14.97 1.11
N ILE A 313 5.01 15.34 0.34
CA ILE A 313 5.65 16.66 0.42
C ILE A 313 4.68 17.76 0.02
N ILE A 314 3.97 17.62 -1.10
CA ILE A 314 3.03 18.63 -1.60
C ILE A 314 1.92 18.87 -0.56
N PHE A 315 1.29 17.82 -0.06
CA PHE A 315 0.21 17.96 0.92
C PHE A 315 0.72 18.49 2.25
N SER A 316 1.91 18.08 2.70
CA SER A 316 2.54 18.63 3.91
C SER A 316 2.83 20.12 3.77
N ALA A 317 3.31 20.57 2.61
CA ALA A 317 3.56 21.99 2.35
C ALA A 317 2.24 22.80 2.35
N ILE A 318 1.18 22.28 1.72
CA ILE A 318 -0.14 22.93 1.71
C ILE A 318 -0.72 23.02 3.13
N VAL A 319 -0.72 21.91 3.88
CA VAL A 319 -1.24 21.88 5.26
C VAL A 319 -0.46 22.84 6.14
N LYS A 320 0.88 22.82 6.06
CA LYS A 320 1.75 23.70 6.85
C LYS A 320 1.53 25.18 6.50
N ALA A 321 1.42 25.52 5.21
CA ALA A 321 1.16 26.91 4.78
C ALA A 321 -0.21 27.41 5.27
N VAL A 322 -1.27 26.60 5.14
CA VAL A 322 -2.60 26.95 5.63
C VAL A 322 -2.59 27.09 7.16
N THR A 323 -1.87 26.21 7.87
CA THR A 323 -1.73 26.30 9.33
C THR A 323 -0.97 27.54 9.75
N ASN A 324 0.11 27.91 9.05
CA ASN A 324 0.91 29.10 9.35
C ASN A 324 0.13 30.41 9.16
N ILE A 325 -0.76 30.46 8.18
CA ILE A 325 -1.50 31.69 7.82
C ILE A 325 -2.82 31.81 8.57
N PHE A 326 -3.55 30.72 8.77
CA PHE A 326 -4.92 30.75 9.32
C PHE A 326 -5.06 30.11 10.70
N GLY A 327 -4.03 29.49 11.22
CA GLY A 327 -4.06 28.75 12.46
C GLY A 327 -2.94 29.13 13.41
N ASP A 328 -2.63 28.22 14.30
CA ASP A 328 -1.51 28.31 15.22
C ASP A 328 -0.42 27.33 14.75
N THR A 329 0.81 27.82 14.61
CA THR A 329 1.96 27.02 14.16
C THR A 329 2.31 25.86 15.09
N THR A 330 1.81 25.87 16.33
CA THR A 330 1.93 24.78 17.31
C THR A 330 0.91 23.65 17.09
N TRP A 331 -0.08 23.85 16.23
CA TRP A 331 -1.10 22.84 15.98
C TRP A 331 -0.53 21.62 15.25
N GLY A 332 -0.80 20.45 15.83
CA GLY A 332 -0.42 19.19 15.21
C GLY A 332 -1.24 18.90 13.95
N TRP A 333 -0.56 18.41 12.92
CA TRP A 333 -1.14 17.88 11.70
C TRP A 333 -0.33 16.67 11.24
N SER A 334 -0.84 15.90 10.29
CA SER A 334 -0.15 14.73 9.75
C SER A 334 -0.53 14.49 8.29
N CYS A 335 0.44 14.05 7.50
CA CYS A 335 0.24 13.61 6.12
C CYS A 335 0.94 12.27 5.89
N PHE A 336 0.23 11.36 5.23
CA PHE A 336 0.78 10.08 4.75
C PHE A 336 0.19 9.80 3.36
N GLY A 337 0.90 10.23 2.33
CA GLY A 337 0.33 10.26 0.99
C GLY A 337 -0.89 11.18 0.95
N ASP A 338 -2.02 10.62 0.56
CA ASP A 338 -3.34 11.26 0.47
C ASP A 338 -4.15 11.24 1.78
N ASP A 339 -3.68 10.52 2.81
CA ASP A 339 -4.27 10.54 4.15
C ASP A 339 -3.79 11.77 4.93
N ILE A 340 -4.62 12.79 5.03
CA ILE A 340 -4.32 14.07 5.69
C ILE A 340 -5.11 14.20 7.00
N ILE A 341 -4.45 14.65 8.05
CA ILE A 341 -5.11 15.02 9.32
C ILE A 341 -4.74 16.45 9.68
N CYS A 342 -5.73 17.26 10.00
CA CYS A 342 -5.56 18.64 10.42
C CYS A 342 -6.46 18.99 11.59
N ARG A 343 -6.21 20.13 12.23
CA ARG A 343 -7.11 20.69 13.22
C ARG A 343 -8.44 21.10 12.57
N LYS A 344 -9.55 20.89 13.32
CA LYS A 344 -10.90 21.20 12.86
C LYS A 344 -11.07 22.68 12.47
N GLU A 345 -10.38 23.56 13.17
CA GLU A 345 -10.44 25.00 12.99
C GLU A 345 -9.98 25.46 11.58
N ILE A 346 -9.00 24.75 11.00
CA ILE A 346 -8.49 25.06 9.64
C ILE A 346 -9.11 24.18 8.54
N TYR A 347 -9.95 23.21 8.89
CA TYR A 347 -10.47 22.20 7.98
C TYR A 347 -11.11 22.83 6.72
N ASN A 348 -12.06 23.74 6.88
CA ASN A 348 -12.77 24.36 5.74
C ASN A 348 -11.82 25.16 4.85
N ARG A 349 -10.83 25.85 5.43
CA ARG A 349 -9.79 26.56 4.67
C ARG A 349 -8.94 25.60 3.88
N LEU A 350 -8.48 24.52 4.54
CA LEU A 350 -7.65 23.52 3.88
C LEU A 350 -8.38 22.85 2.70
N ILE A 351 -9.66 22.49 2.84
CA ILE A 351 -10.48 21.94 1.75
C ILE A 351 -10.53 22.92 0.56
N SER A 352 -10.71 24.21 0.83
CA SER A 352 -10.78 25.24 -0.23
C SER A 352 -9.44 25.35 -0.96
N TYR A 353 -8.31 25.31 -0.25
CA TYR A 353 -6.98 25.36 -0.88
C TYR A 353 -6.63 24.08 -1.61
N LEU A 354 -7.00 22.90 -1.09
CA LEU A 354 -6.84 21.65 -1.83
C LEU A 354 -7.58 21.72 -3.17
N ALA A 355 -8.82 22.22 -3.17
CA ALA A 355 -9.60 22.41 -4.39
C ALA A 355 -8.96 23.45 -5.35
N LEU A 356 -8.43 24.55 -4.83
CA LEU A 356 -7.72 25.57 -5.61
C LEU A 356 -6.48 24.99 -6.33
N PHE A 357 -5.80 24.03 -5.72
CA PHE A 357 -4.65 23.31 -6.27
C PHE A 357 -5.02 22.03 -7.05
N ASN A 358 -6.27 21.88 -7.51
CA ASN A 358 -6.77 20.76 -8.32
C ASN A 358 -6.94 19.43 -7.57
N PHE A 359 -7.01 19.42 -6.25
CA PHE A 359 -7.23 18.20 -5.48
C PHE A 359 -8.69 18.07 -5.07
N LYS A 360 -9.30 16.93 -5.38
CA LYS A 360 -10.67 16.60 -5.01
C LYS A 360 -10.71 15.84 -3.70
N VAL A 361 -11.42 16.40 -2.72
CA VAL A 361 -11.70 15.69 -1.47
C VAL A 361 -12.73 14.59 -1.72
N ASN A 362 -12.51 13.44 -1.12
CA ASN A 362 -13.44 12.31 -1.13
C ASN A 362 -14.44 12.45 0.03
N PRO A 363 -15.71 12.86 -0.23
CA PRO A 363 -16.67 13.11 0.83
C PRO A 363 -17.01 11.85 1.66
N ASP A 364 -16.96 10.66 1.03
CA ASP A 364 -17.28 9.38 1.68
C ASP A 364 -16.22 8.92 2.69
N LYS A 365 -15.04 9.56 2.66
CA LYS A 365 -13.90 9.20 3.51
C LYS A 365 -13.24 10.38 4.21
N THR A 366 -13.92 11.52 4.21
CA THR A 366 -13.47 12.73 4.88
C THR A 366 -14.40 13.04 6.05
N PHE A 367 -13.83 13.14 7.25
CA PHE A 367 -14.61 13.24 8.47
C PHE A 367 -14.11 14.40 9.34
N SER A 368 -14.95 15.41 9.52
CA SER A 368 -14.71 16.54 10.43
C SER A 368 -15.73 16.61 11.57
N GLU A 369 -16.91 16.04 11.35
CA GLU A 369 -18.00 16.01 12.30
C GLU A 369 -18.29 14.60 12.82
N GLY A 370 -19.05 14.52 13.92
CA GLY A 370 -19.43 13.26 14.55
C GLY A 370 -18.26 12.49 15.18
N PRO A 371 -18.55 11.31 15.74
CA PRO A 371 -17.60 10.51 16.52
C PRO A 371 -16.71 9.58 15.69
N PHE A 372 -16.87 9.55 14.37
CA PHE A 372 -16.11 8.65 13.49
C PHE A 372 -14.90 9.36 12.87
N ARG A 373 -13.76 8.66 12.80
CA ARG A 373 -12.55 9.07 12.05
C ARG A 373 -11.89 7.86 11.42
N GLU A 374 -11.40 8.03 10.18
CA GLU A 374 -10.60 7.03 9.46
C GLU A 374 -9.31 7.67 8.97
N SER A 375 -8.17 7.00 9.14
CA SER A 375 -6.93 7.34 8.45
C SER A 375 -5.97 6.16 8.42
N CYS A 376 -5.21 6.02 7.32
CA CYS A 376 -4.21 4.97 7.12
C CYS A 376 -4.74 3.55 7.41
N GLY A 377 -6.03 3.33 7.16
CA GLY A 377 -6.65 2.04 7.37
C GLY A 377 -6.93 1.69 8.83
N SER A 378 -7.09 2.67 9.70
CA SER A 378 -7.55 2.53 11.08
C SER A 378 -8.82 3.36 11.28
N ASP A 379 -9.90 2.72 11.73
CA ASP A 379 -11.23 3.29 11.83
C ASP A 379 -11.63 3.37 13.30
N TRP A 380 -12.01 4.56 13.76
CA TRP A 380 -12.30 4.87 15.15
C TRP A 380 -13.69 5.45 15.33
N PHE A 381 -14.39 4.99 16.35
CA PHE A 381 -15.69 5.52 16.80
C PHE A 381 -15.63 5.78 18.31
N ASN A 382 -15.75 7.04 18.73
CA ASN A 382 -15.60 7.43 20.16
C ASN A 382 -14.36 6.82 20.81
N GLY A 383 -13.22 6.83 20.13
CA GLY A 383 -11.94 6.29 20.61
C GLY A 383 -11.81 4.78 20.62
N GLN A 384 -12.85 4.05 20.20
CA GLN A 384 -12.85 2.60 20.09
C GLN A 384 -12.66 2.15 18.63
N PRO A 385 -11.89 1.07 18.35
CA PRO A 385 -11.66 0.59 16.99
C PRO A 385 -12.92 -0.06 16.44
N VAL A 386 -13.32 0.34 15.23
CA VAL A 386 -14.51 -0.20 14.54
C VAL A 386 -14.21 -0.75 13.15
N ARG A 387 -12.93 -0.85 12.77
CA ARG A 387 -12.56 -1.31 11.45
C ARG A 387 -13.17 -2.66 11.15
N PRO A 388 -13.96 -2.78 10.03
CA PRO A 388 -14.62 -4.02 9.68
C PRO A 388 -13.64 -5.01 9.03
N VAL A 389 -14.04 -6.26 8.96
CA VAL A 389 -13.39 -7.26 8.12
C VAL A 389 -13.83 -7.06 6.67
N PHE A 390 -12.86 -7.01 5.75
CA PHE A 390 -13.10 -6.93 4.32
C PHE A 390 -12.78 -8.27 3.66
N CYS A 391 -13.78 -9.00 3.25
CA CYS A 391 -13.61 -10.22 2.48
C CYS A 391 -13.34 -9.88 1.01
N ARG A 392 -12.19 -10.30 0.49
CA ARG A 392 -11.80 -10.03 -0.91
C ARG A 392 -12.07 -11.23 -1.83
N LYS A 393 -11.88 -12.44 -1.33
CA LYS A 393 -12.02 -13.70 -2.03
C LYS A 393 -12.33 -14.82 -1.05
N LEU A 394 -13.03 -15.85 -1.51
CA LEU A 394 -13.25 -17.11 -0.80
C LEU A 394 -13.04 -18.30 -1.75
N ASP A 395 -12.13 -18.14 -2.71
CA ASP A 395 -11.92 -19.12 -3.79
C ASP A 395 -11.12 -20.34 -3.30
N THR A 396 -10.27 -20.14 -2.32
CA THR A 396 -9.36 -21.17 -1.79
C THR A 396 -9.58 -21.41 -0.30
N PRO A 397 -9.24 -22.61 0.23
CA PRO A 397 -9.28 -22.86 1.67
C PRO A 397 -8.46 -21.85 2.49
N TYR A 398 -7.40 -21.31 1.92
CA TYR A 398 -6.53 -20.31 2.57
C TYR A 398 -7.23 -18.96 2.70
N ASP A 399 -8.00 -18.54 1.70
CA ASP A 399 -8.82 -17.32 1.77
C ASP A 399 -9.91 -17.45 2.84
N ILE A 400 -10.49 -18.64 2.96
CA ILE A 400 -11.48 -18.96 4.00
C ILE A 400 -10.85 -18.89 5.40
N MET A 401 -9.64 -19.47 5.60
CA MET A 401 -8.92 -19.39 6.88
C MET A 401 -8.62 -17.93 7.25
N VAL A 402 -8.15 -17.12 6.29
CA VAL A 402 -7.88 -15.69 6.51
C VAL A 402 -9.12 -14.98 7.01
N THR A 403 -10.26 -15.14 6.33
CA THR A 403 -11.51 -14.48 6.69
C THR A 403 -12.02 -14.95 8.05
N LEU A 404 -11.97 -16.28 8.33
CA LEU A 404 -12.36 -16.85 9.62
C LEU A 404 -11.55 -16.27 10.78
N ASN A 405 -10.22 -16.25 10.65
CA ASN A 405 -9.33 -15.72 11.68
C ASN A 405 -9.55 -14.22 11.92
N GLN A 406 -9.76 -13.45 10.85
CA GLN A 406 -10.07 -12.00 10.95
C GLN A 406 -11.42 -11.74 11.63
N LEU A 407 -12.45 -12.56 11.35
CA LEU A 407 -13.74 -12.44 12.03
C LEU A 407 -13.66 -12.80 13.52
N ASN A 408 -12.88 -13.81 13.90
CA ASN A 408 -12.63 -14.12 15.31
C ASN A 408 -11.90 -12.97 16.03
N GLU A 409 -10.93 -12.33 15.40
CA GLU A 409 -10.24 -11.17 15.97
C GLU A 409 -11.17 -9.96 16.08
N TRP A 410 -11.99 -9.71 15.05
CA TRP A 410 -13.00 -8.66 15.09
C TRP A 410 -14.00 -8.88 16.23
N SER A 411 -14.50 -10.11 16.37
CA SER A 411 -15.37 -10.51 17.48
C SER A 411 -14.70 -10.28 18.85
N ALA A 412 -13.40 -10.54 18.94
CA ALA A 412 -12.65 -10.39 20.19
C ALA A 412 -12.56 -8.94 20.66
N TYR A 413 -12.26 -7.99 19.77
CA TYR A 413 -12.13 -6.59 20.21
C TYR A 413 -13.47 -5.84 20.27
N THR A 414 -14.50 -6.27 19.52
CA THR A 414 -15.82 -5.65 19.58
C THR A 414 -16.70 -6.24 20.69
N GLY A 415 -16.41 -7.47 21.11
CA GLY A 415 -17.27 -8.24 22.04
C GLY A 415 -18.60 -8.67 21.40
N ILE A 416 -18.68 -8.74 20.06
CA ILE A 416 -19.86 -9.16 19.29
C ILE A 416 -19.62 -10.57 18.75
N PRO A 417 -20.43 -11.57 19.16
CA PRO A 417 -20.30 -12.94 18.69
C PRO A 417 -20.63 -13.08 17.20
N LEU A 418 -19.86 -13.89 16.46
CA LEU A 418 -20.05 -14.18 15.04
C LEU A 418 -20.18 -15.71 14.79
N ARG A 419 -21.09 -16.36 15.51
CA ARG A 419 -21.24 -17.83 15.52
C ARG A 419 -21.60 -18.41 14.17
N ASN A 420 -22.60 -17.84 13.50
CA ASN A 420 -23.09 -18.35 12.21
C ASN A 420 -22.02 -18.17 11.12
N SER A 421 -21.40 -16.99 11.08
CA SER A 421 -20.35 -16.65 10.12
C SER A 421 -19.13 -17.58 10.26
N VAL A 422 -18.62 -17.75 11.48
CA VAL A 422 -17.46 -18.60 11.73
C VAL A 422 -17.77 -20.07 11.49
N LYS A 423 -18.97 -20.55 11.88
CA LYS A 423 -19.42 -21.94 11.60
C LYS A 423 -19.56 -22.23 10.11
N VAL A 424 -20.13 -21.31 9.34
CA VAL A 424 -20.26 -21.46 7.88
C VAL A 424 -18.89 -21.59 7.24
N LEU A 425 -17.95 -20.70 7.59
CA LEU A 425 -16.57 -20.75 7.08
C LEU A 425 -15.86 -22.04 7.49
N PHE A 426 -15.96 -22.42 8.77
CA PHE A 426 -15.34 -23.65 9.27
C PHE A 426 -15.89 -24.92 8.57
N ARG A 427 -17.21 -25.00 8.37
CA ARG A 427 -17.85 -26.14 7.70
C ARG A 427 -17.51 -26.23 6.22
N SER A 428 -17.26 -25.09 5.56
CA SER A 428 -16.87 -25.06 4.14
C SER A 428 -15.45 -25.57 3.90
N LEU A 429 -14.60 -25.60 4.94
CA LEU A 429 -13.27 -26.21 4.86
C LEU A 429 -13.35 -27.73 4.83
N ALA A 430 -12.72 -28.37 3.85
CA ALA A 430 -12.54 -29.80 3.86
C ALA A 430 -11.71 -30.25 5.08
N PRO A 431 -11.91 -31.47 5.64
CA PRO A 431 -11.23 -31.91 6.87
C PRO A 431 -9.73 -31.74 6.91
N LYS A 432 -9.03 -31.92 5.79
CA LYS A 432 -7.58 -31.72 5.67
C LYS A 432 -7.11 -30.28 5.87
N PHE A 433 -8.02 -29.31 5.78
CA PHE A 433 -7.73 -27.88 5.99
C PHE A 433 -8.21 -27.35 7.36
N ARG A 434 -8.81 -28.21 8.20
CA ARG A 434 -9.25 -27.84 9.56
C ARG A 434 -8.14 -28.07 10.59
N ASN A 435 -6.91 -27.69 10.27
CA ASN A 435 -5.79 -27.74 11.20
C ASN A 435 -5.81 -26.51 12.12
N PHE A 436 -5.53 -26.75 13.40
CA PHE A 436 -5.44 -25.70 14.41
C PHE A 436 -3.98 -25.25 14.59
N VAL A 437 -3.80 -23.95 14.80
CA VAL A 437 -2.49 -23.31 14.94
C VAL A 437 -2.51 -22.27 16.07
N PRO A 438 -1.33 -21.94 16.65
CA PRO A 438 -1.20 -20.85 17.63
C PRO A 438 -1.61 -19.48 17.05
N PHE A 439 -1.86 -18.53 17.94
CA PHE A 439 -2.27 -17.16 17.57
C PHE A 439 -1.23 -16.44 16.69
N ASP A 440 0.06 -16.63 16.95
CA ASP A 440 1.17 -15.97 16.22
C ASP A 440 1.39 -16.51 14.80
N SER A 441 0.72 -17.59 14.43
CA SER A 441 0.77 -18.16 13.08
C SER A 441 0.14 -17.24 12.05
N SER A 442 0.52 -17.35 10.78
CA SER A 442 -0.08 -16.52 9.74
C SER A 442 -1.56 -16.88 9.51
N TYR A 443 -2.37 -15.91 9.05
CA TYR A 443 -3.82 -16.08 8.87
C TYR A 443 -4.21 -17.22 7.91
N ASP A 444 -3.34 -17.53 6.97
CA ASP A 444 -3.55 -18.55 5.92
C ASP A 444 -2.91 -19.91 6.25
N SER A 445 -2.38 -20.07 7.46
CA SER A 445 -1.63 -21.27 7.88
C SER A 445 -2.50 -22.32 8.57
N GLY A 446 -3.66 -21.95 9.05
CA GLY A 446 -4.61 -22.78 9.79
C GLY A 446 -5.62 -21.93 10.56
N ILE A 447 -6.42 -22.57 11.36
CA ILE A 447 -7.40 -21.91 12.22
C ILE A 447 -6.73 -21.61 13.55
N ARG A 448 -6.64 -20.34 13.90
CA ARG A 448 -6.04 -19.88 15.16
C ARG A 448 -6.99 -20.17 16.31
N VAL A 449 -6.58 -20.98 17.26
CA VAL A 449 -7.38 -21.34 18.44
C VAL A 449 -6.55 -21.32 19.73
N PRO A 450 -7.13 -21.01 20.88
CA PRO A 450 -6.46 -21.17 22.18
C PRO A 450 -6.23 -22.63 22.51
N LEU A 451 -5.22 -22.90 23.33
CA LEU A 451 -4.83 -24.25 23.75
C LEU A 451 -6.00 -25.02 24.38
N ALA A 452 -6.83 -24.33 25.16
CA ALA A 452 -7.99 -24.91 25.84
C ALA A 452 -9.03 -25.54 24.89
N LEU A 453 -9.03 -25.16 23.61
CA LEU A 453 -9.96 -25.71 22.60
C LEU A 453 -9.37 -26.91 21.82
N LEU A 454 -8.15 -27.32 22.11
CA LEU A 454 -7.52 -28.46 21.47
C LEU A 454 -7.89 -29.76 22.16
N ASN A 455 -8.42 -30.72 21.39
CA ASN A 455 -8.74 -32.06 21.92
C ASN A 455 -7.48 -32.91 22.16
N LYS A 456 -6.40 -32.67 21.40
CA LYS A 456 -5.13 -33.39 21.51
C LYS A 456 -3.98 -32.43 21.29
N VAL A 457 -2.97 -32.53 22.14
CA VAL A 457 -1.73 -31.76 22.07
C VAL A 457 -0.57 -32.73 21.90
N SER A 458 0.33 -32.42 21.00
CA SER A 458 1.56 -33.20 20.78
C SER A 458 2.77 -32.35 21.15
N TYR A 459 3.78 -32.98 21.73
CA TYR A 459 5.03 -32.33 22.15
C TYR A 459 6.23 -33.00 21.48
N ASP A 460 7.26 -32.20 21.22
CA ASP A 460 8.60 -32.72 20.86
C ASP A 460 9.45 -33.06 22.10
N ARG A 461 10.72 -33.43 21.88
CA ARG A 461 11.67 -33.75 22.96
C ARG A 461 11.96 -32.60 23.90
N ASN A 462 11.76 -31.36 23.45
CA ASN A 462 11.99 -30.13 24.20
C ASN A 462 10.71 -29.60 24.84
N LEU A 463 9.65 -30.39 24.90
CA LEU A 463 8.31 -30.01 25.39
C LEU A 463 7.69 -28.86 24.60
N SER A 464 8.13 -28.63 23.37
CA SER A 464 7.49 -27.66 22.49
C SER A 464 6.26 -28.27 21.83
N PHE A 465 5.22 -27.46 21.65
CA PHE A 465 3.99 -27.84 20.97
C PHE A 465 4.27 -28.19 19.51
N VAL A 466 3.87 -29.36 19.04
CA VAL A 466 3.99 -29.79 17.64
C VAL A 466 2.64 -29.69 16.95
N PHE A 467 2.59 -28.99 15.83
CA PHE A 467 1.35 -28.80 15.08
C PHE A 467 1.58 -28.78 13.56
N LYS A 468 0.51 -29.11 12.82
CA LYS A 468 0.49 -29.03 11.36
C LYS A 468 0.08 -27.63 10.92
N THR A 469 0.85 -27.04 10.00
CA THR A 469 0.58 -25.72 9.46
C THR A 469 0.74 -25.69 7.95
N TRP A 470 -0.06 -24.86 7.27
CA TRP A 470 0.13 -24.56 5.87
C TRP A 470 1.10 -23.41 5.72
N GLU A 471 2.16 -23.62 4.94
CA GLU A 471 3.13 -22.61 4.63
C GLU A 471 3.14 -22.28 3.15
N ARG A 472 3.23 -21.00 2.84
CA ARG A 472 3.47 -20.58 1.45
C ARG A 472 4.81 -21.14 1.01
N ARG A 473 4.79 -21.83 -0.13
CA ARG A 473 6.02 -22.21 -0.80
C ARG A 473 6.58 -20.97 -1.48
N PRO A 474 7.74 -20.45 -1.07
CA PRO A 474 8.33 -19.31 -1.74
C PRO A 474 8.69 -19.69 -3.18
N SER A 475 8.32 -18.85 -4.12
CA SER A 475 8.86 -18.94 -5.47
C SER A 475 10.29 -18.40 -5.44
N LYS A 476 11.22 -19.18 -5.95
CA LYS A 476 12.65 -18.86 -5.93
C LYS A 476 13.33 -19.32 -7.21
N ILE A 477 14.33 -18.57 -7.62
CA ILE A 477 15.31 -18.96 -8.62
C ILE A 477 16.50 -19.53 -7.87
N SER A 478 16.82 -20.79 -8.09
CA SER A 478 18.00 -21.43 -7.50
C SER A 478 19.19 -21.22 -8.42
N VAL A 479 20.30 -20.76 -7.85
CA VAL A 479 21.59 -20.65 -8.54
C VAL A 479 22.38 -21.91 -8.21
N LEU A 480 22.78 -22.63 -9.26
CA LEU A 480 23.59 -23.84 -9.17
C LEU A 480 24.88 -23.62 -9.95
N GLU A 481 25.92 -24.39 -9.68
CA GLU A 481 27.13 -24.40 -10.49
C GLU A 481 26.78 -24.56 -11.97
N GLY A 482 27.17 -23.58 -12.77
CA GLY A 482 26.97 -23.58 -14.22
C GLY A 482 25.57 -23.22 -14.71
N GLY A 483 24.65 -22.69 -13.85
CA GLY A 483 23.35 -22.29 -14.37
C GLY A 483 22.32 -21.79 -13.34
N ILE A 484 21.17 -21.43 -13.84
CA ILE A 484 20.01 -20.96 -13.05
C ILE A 484 18.88 -21.95 -13.22
N ARG A 485 18.31 -22.44 -12.10
CA ARG A 485 17.03 -23.15 -12.08
C ARG A 485 15.92 -22.24 -11.58
N ALA A 486 14.98 -21.94 -12.46
CA ALA A 486 13.73 -21.32 -12.10
C ALA A 486 12.70 -22.35 -11.63
N PRO A 487 11.72 -21.97 -10.79
CA PRO A 487 10.59 -22.83 -10.48
C PRO A 487 9.81 -23.17 -11.75
N ASP A 488 9.15 -24.34 -11.74
CA ASP A 488 8.46 -24.96 -12.88
C ASP A 488 7.83 -23.98 -13.89
N GLY A 489 8.35 -23.96 -15.11
CA GLY A 489 7.85 -23.20 -16.24
C GLY A 489 8.58 -21.89 -16.59
N PHE A 490 9.44 -21.36 -15.72
CA PHE A 490 10.22 -20.12 -15.98
C PHE A 490 11.65 -20.36 -16.48
N SER A 491 12.15 -21.56 -16.44
CA SER A 491 13.54 -21.90 -16.72
C SER A 491 14.01 -21.68 -18.16
N LYS A 492 13.10 -21.47 -19.11
CA LYS A 492 13.47 -21.37 -20.54
C LYS A 492 13.98 -19.99 -20.98
N SER A 493 13.91 -18.97 -20.13
CA SER A 493 14.20 -17.59 -20.53
C SER A 493 15.21 -16.83 -19.66
N LEU A 494 15.67 -17.40 -18.55
CA LEU A 494 16.63 -16.71 -17.68
C LEU A 494 18.06 -16.95 -18.13
N TRP A 495 18.69 -15.85 -18.49
CA TRP A 495 20.10 -15.87 -18.86
C TRP A 495 21.02 -15.81 -17.63
N TYR A 496 22.15 -16.51 -17.68
CA TYR A 496 23.12 -16.61 -16.60
C TYR A 496 24.18 -15.51 -16.70
N ASN A 497 24.20 -14.61 -15.72
CA ASN A 497 25.13 -13.50 -15.58
C ASN A 497 25.81 -13.59 -14.20
N PRO A 498 27.00 -14.23 -14.09
CA PRO A 498 27.65 -14.44 -12.80
C PRO A 498 27.94 -13.16 -12.00
N PRO A 499 28.57 -12.10 -12.55
CA PRO A 499 28.75 -10.85 -11.83
C PRO A 499 27.41 -10.19 -11.46
N GLY A 500 26.37 -10.36 -12.27
CA GLY A 500 25.02 -9.92 -11.96
C GLY A 500 24.41 -10.62 -10.75
N LEU A 501 24.73 -11.89 -10.53
CA LEU A 501 24.34 -12.59 -9.31
C LEU A 501 25.05 -12.04 -8.07
N TYR A 502 26.31 -11.66 -8.20
CA TYR A 502 27.05 -11.02 -7.12
C TYR A 502 26.46 -9.63 -6.78
N CYS A 503 26.09 -8.85 -7.79
CA CYS A 503 25.34 -7.60 -7.58
C CYS A 503 24.03 -7.86 -6.80
N SER A 504 23.27 -8.91 -7.16
CA SER A 504 22.03 -9.27 -6.47
C SER A 504 22.24 -9.73 -5.02
N PHE A 505 23.39 -10.34 -4.74
CA PHE A 505 23.80 -10.66 -3.37
C PHE A 505 24.06 -9.38 -2.56
N LEU A 506 24.77 -8.41 -3.12
CA LEU A 506 25.05 -7.13 -2.46
C LEU A 506 23.76 -6.31 -2.22
N PHE A 507 22.78 -6.40 -3.12
CA PHE A 507 21.45 -5.82 -2.94
C PHE A 507 20.55 -6.59 -1.94
N GLY A 508 21.07 -7.70 -1.36
CA GLY A 508 20.35 -8.49 -0.37
C GLY A 508 19.22 -9.37 -0.94
N GLU A 509 19.12 -9.50 -2.27
CA GLU A 509 18.11 -10.35 -2.92
C GLU A 509 18.54 -11.82 -3.06
N LEU A 510 19.84 -12.09 -3.11
CA LEU A 510 20.35 -13.45 -3.16
C LEU A 510 20.63 -13.96 -1.75
N ARG A 511 19.84 -14.96 -1.30
CA ARG A 511 20.00 -15.60 0.01
C ARG A 511 20.16 -17.12 -0.15
N SER A 512 21.20 -17.68 0.42
CA SER A 512 21.47 -19.14 0.35
C SER A 512 21.35 -19.68 -1.09
N LEU A 513 21.98 -19.01 -2.04
CA LEU A 513 21.95 -19.32 -3.47
C LEU A 513 20.53 -19.29 -4.11
N ASN A 514 19.62 -18.51 -3.52
CA ASN A 514 18.27 -18.37 -4.06
C ASN A 514 17.88 -16.89 -4.17
N ILE A 515 17.33 -16.52 -5.31
CA ILE A 515 16.68 -15.23 -5.55
C ILE A 515 15.18 -15.42 -5.31
N MET A 516 14.61 -14.64 -4.40
CA MET A 516 13.19 -14.69 -4.11
C MET A 516 12.41 -13.95 -5.20
N VAL A 517 11.42 -14.58 -5.78
CA VAL A 517 10.61 -14.04 -6.87
C VAL A 517 9.16 -13.88 -6.40
N ARG A 518 8.52 -12.78 -6.75
CA ARG A 518 7.07 -12.64 -6.55
C ARG A 518 6.34 -13.47 -7.59
N HIS A 519 5.47 -14.36 -7.14
CA HIS A 519 4.64 -15.19 -8.00
C HIS A 519 3.16 -14.96 -7.68
N ASP A 520 2.32 -14.90 -8.72
CA ASP A 520 0.87 -14.74 -8.56
C ASP A 520 0.20 -15.99 -7.99
N ARG A 521 0.78 -17.17 -8.23
CA ARG A 521 0.25 -18.43 -7.70
C ARG A 521 0.80 -18.67 -6.30
N LYS A 522 -0.07 -18.56 -5.31
CA LYS A 522 0.22 -18.98 -3.93
C LYS A 522 0.23 -20.50 -3.88
N MET A 523 1.41 -21.10 -3.87
CA MET A 523 1.57 -22.55 -3.62
C MET A 523 1.78 -22.75 -2.12
N PHE A 524 1.03 -23.69 -1.53
CA PHE A 524 1.12 -24.04 -0.13
C PHE A 524 1.58 -25.48 0.03
N ARG A 525 2.28 -25.75 1.13
CA ARG A 525 2.65 -27.10 1.58
C ARG A 525 2.34 -27.26 3.06
N MET A 526 1.93 -28.47 3.45
CA MET A 526 1.78 -28.83 4.85
C MET A 526 3.17 -29.07 5.47
N ARG A 527 3.37 -28.49 6.65
CA ARG A 527 4.58 -28.66 7.46
C ARG A 527 4.22 -28.97 8.90
N LEU A 528 5.10 -29.72 9.58
CA LEU A 528 5.13 -29.76 11.04
C LEU A 528 5.98 -28.58 11.52
N ARG A 529 5.45 -27.87 12.52
CA ARG A 529 6.17 -26.81 13.24
C ARG A 529 6.14 -27.10 14.72
N CYS A 530 7.15 -26.57 15.41
CA CYS A 530 7.22 -26.59 16.86
C CYS A 530 7.18 -25.15 17.38
N SER A 531 6.46 -24.91 18.47
CA SER A 531 6.44 -23.64 19.19
C SER A 531 6.58 -23.92 20.69
N PRO A 532 7.46 -23.23 21.41
CA PRO A 532 7.54 -23.37 22.86
C PRO A 532 6.30 -22.84 23.57
N TYR A 533 5.56 -21.95 22.89
CA TYR A 533 4.34 -21.32 23.43
C TYR A 533 3.20 -21.53 22.44
N TRP A 534 2.02 -21.93 22.96
CA TRP A 534 0.79 -21.95 22.16
C TRP A 534 -0.01 -20.66 22.36
N ASP A 535 -0.30 -20.34 23.60
CA ASP A 535 -1.10 -19.19 24.00
C ASP A 535 -0.22 -17.95 24.19
N TYR A 536 0.30 -17.44 23.07
CA TYR A 536 1.17 -16.28 23.06
C TYR A 536 0.65 -15.22 22.08
N ILE A 537 0.31 -14.06 22.60
CA ILE A 537 0.11 -12.85 21.80
C ILE A 537 1.38 -12.03 21.90
N PRO A 538 2.13 -11.81 20.81
CA PRO A 538 3.34 -11.02 20.84
C PRO A 538 3.12 -9.64 21.48
N THR A 539 4.00 -9.25 22.39
CA THR A 539 3.98 -7.93 23.01
C THR A 539 4.11 -6.86 21.92
N GLY A 540 3.06 -6.07 21.71
CA GLY A 540 3.01 -5.11 20.60
C GLY A 540 2.07 -5.50 19.47
N SER A 541 1.51 -6.71 19.46
CA SER A 541 0.43 -7.05 18.54
C SER A 541 -0.75 -6.11 18.80
N ARG A 542 -0.98 -5.24 17.85
CA ARG A 542 -2.09 -4.30 17.87
C ARG A 542 -3.02 -4.61 16.71
N ILE A 543 -4.27 -4.85 17.00
CA ILE A 543 -5.32 -4.90 16.00
C ILE A 543 -5.95 -3.53 15.96
N ASN A 544 -5.89 -2.86 14.82
CA ASN A 544 -6.41 -1.50 14.65
C ASN A 544 -5.91 -0.50 15.74
N GLY A 545 -4.62 -0.60 16.13
CA GLY A 545 -4.03 0.31 17.11
C GLY A 545 -4.28 -0.03 18.59
N MET A 546 -5.14 -1.00 18.91
CA MET A 546 -5.44 -1.44 20.26
C MET A 546 -4.80 -2.79 20.58
N ARG A 547 -4.39 -2.98 21.85
CA ARG A 547 -3.94 -4.28 22.34
C ARG A 547 -5.15 -5.21 22.50
N LEU A 548 -5.10 -6.35 21.81
CA LEU A 548 -6.04 -7.43 22.06
C LEU A 548 -5.61 -8.19 23.32
N SER A 549 -6.50 -8.34 24.31
CA SER A 549 -6.20 -9.19 25.44
C SER A 549 -6.39 -10.66 25.08
N TRP A 550 -5.57 -11.54 25.71
CA TRP A 550 -5.71 -12.98 25.53
C TRP A 550 -7.12 -13.46 25.88
N GLN A 551 -7.67 -13.03 26.99
CA GLN A 551 -9.02 -13.40 27.45
C GLN A 551 -10.12 -13.01 26.47
N GLN A 552 -10.05 -11.82 25.88
CA GLN A 552 -11.01 -11.38 24.86
C GLN A 552 -10.98 -12.32 23.64
N TRP A 553 -9.78 -12.64 23.16
CA TRP A 553 -9.60 -13.50 22.01
C TRP A 553 -10.05 -14.94 22.31
N GLU A 554 -9.64 -15.53 23.44
CA GLU A 554 -10.03 -16.87 23.87
C GLU A 554 -11.56 -16.98 23.99
N THR A 555 -12.20 -16.03 24.64
CA THR A 555 -13.66 -15.97 24.81
C THR A 555 -14.36 -15.91 23.45
N ALA A 556 -13.91 -15.02 22.55
CA ALA A 556 -14.52 -14.88 21.23
C ALA A 556 -14.40 -16.17 20.39
N VAL A 557 -13.24 -16.78 20.35
CA VAL A 557 -13.00 -18.03 19.60
C VAL A 557 -13.81 -19.17 20.18
N ALA A 558 -13.86 -19.31 21.51
CA ALA A 558 -14.66 -20.32 22.18
C ALA A 558 -16.15 -20.17 21.87
N ILE A 559 -16.69 -18.94 21.91
CA ILE A 559 -18.09 -18.66 21.59
C ILE A 559 -18.40 -18.94 20.12
N ASN A 560 -17.54 -18.50 19.21
CA ASN A 560 -17.77 -18.59 17.77
C ASN A 560 -17.63 -20.03 17.23
N LEU A 561 -16.74 -20.85 17.83
CA LEU A 561 -16.52 -22.24 17.47
C LEU A 561 -17.32 -23.24 18.34
N ALA A 562 -18.06 -22.79 19.34
CA ALA A 562 -18.92 -23.66 20.17
C ALA A 562 -19.86 -24.50 19.29
N LYS A 563 -20.02 -25.79 19.65
CA LYS A 563 -20.86 -26.75 18.93
C LYS A 563 -22.32 -26.32 18.84
#